data_e7198edeed79e7999ad74941e8d021e0
#
_entry.id   e7198edeed79e7999ad74941e8d021e0
#
_cell.length_a   1.000
_cell.length_b   1.000
_cell.length_c   1.000
_cell.angle_alpha   90.00
_cell.angle_beta   90.00
_cell.angle_gamma   90.00
#
_symmetry.space_group_name_H-M   'P 1'
#
loop_
_entity.id
_entity.type
_entity.pdbx_description
1 polymer ?
#
loop_
_entity_poly.entity_id
_entity_poly.type
_entity_poly.pdbx_seq_one_letter_code
_entity_poly.pdbx_strand_id
1 'polypeptide(L)'
;MKSASSSFSSVIIVYVIVVTVFVSLGVFVDGREFEHGRAFGRGSSLKTTIQTTTSEEGQQQRHEQQQQQQQQQQLRASSLLLTRAKEFVLKSLGGKLNKKGTDLEEEEKEKETRRHSSSSSFTSLSSLVSSSLKAIESRAELREKFRHFVSVQFPEKKKEYERKTEEEYEKRMEIFHENWKRAIEREIDDRKGGGSAKHGVTKFFDFSEEEFREQYLGLLSTSTSSSASKDAFRKHQMEAPSDEDLEKLPQYYDWRARGAVTPVKDQGQCGSCWTFSTTGAIEGANFIKTGKLVSLSEQQLLDCDVGCAPDIPNACDSGCNGGLPSNAMEYIVEHGGLDTEKSYPYKAYKEDTCRAKEGKLGATISNYTFVGKNETHMAHALVKYGPLSIGINAAWMQSYVGGVACPWLCNKDALDHGVLIVGYGEEGFAPARLHKEPYWVIKNSWGMGWGEEGYYRICKDKGNCGVNNMVVAALNE
;
A
#
# COMPACT_ATOMS: atom_id res chain seq x y z
N MET A 1 24.26 34.44 43.06
CA MET A 1 23.90 34.45 41.65
C MET A 1 24.01 33.03 41.08
N LYS A 2 23.01 32.20 41.24
CA LYS A 2 22.80 30.90 40.56
C LYS A 2 21.38 30.44 40.88
N SER A 3 20.40 30.83 40.03
CA SER A 3 19.11 30.14 39.95
C SER A 3 18.19 30.86 38.93
N ALA A 4 18.52 30.72 37.61
CA ALA A 4 17.63 31.19 36.55
C ALA A 4 17.75 30.40 35.27
N SER A 5 18.37 29.21 35.22
CA SER A 5 18.61 28.50 33.94
C SER A 5 17.76 27.24 33.74
N SER A 6 16.94 26.82 34.71
CA SER A 6 16.14 25.58 34.59
C SER A 6 14.70 25.80 34.06
N SER A 7 14.17 27.01 34.06
CA SER A 7 12.81 27.28 33.59
C SER A 7 12.70 27.51 32.08
N PHE A 8 13.78 27.93 31.42
CA PHE A 8 13.76 28.22 29.98
C PHE A 8 13.78 26.94 29.11
N SER A 9 14.46 25.89 29.57
CA SER A 9 14.51 24.64 28.82
C SER A 9 13.16 23.91 28.73
N SER A 10 12.35 24.00 29.78
CA SER A 10 11.02 23.33 29.81
C SER A 10 10.00 24.02 28.89
N VAL A 11 10.05 25.34 28.74
CA VAL A 11 9.14 26.10 27.86
C VAL A 11 9.49 25.87 26.39
N ILE A 12 10.77 25.77 26.03
CA ILE A 12 11.21 25.49 24.67
C ILE A 12 10.83 24.07 24.26
N ILE A 13 10.92 23.10 25.14
CA ILE A 13 10.50 21.71 24.84
C ILE A 13 8.99 21.63 24.60
N VAL A 14 8.18 22.34 25.39
CA VAL A 14 6.72 22.37 25.19
C VAL A 14 6.36 23.11 23.89
N TYR A 15 7.06 24.18 23.53
CA TYR A 15 6.82 24.92 22.28
C TYR A 15 7.20 24.08 21.04
N VAL A 16 8.32 23.36 21.10
CA VAL A 16 8.74 22.45 20.02
C VAL A 16 7.75 21.28 19.86
N ILE A 17 7.23 20.72 20.94
CA ILE A 17 6.22 19.64 20.89
C ILE A 17 4.91 20.17 20.28
N VAL A 18 4.46 21.37 20.65
CA VAL A 18 3.23 21.97 20.11
C VAL A 18 3.38 22.31 18.62
N VAL A 19 4.50 22.90 18.20
CA VAL A 19 4.75 23.22 16.79
C VAL A 19 4.89 21.94 15.95
N THR A 20 5.54 20.89 16.47
CA THR A 20 5.68 19.62 15.75
C THR A 20 4.33 18.91 15.57
N VAL A 21 3.41 19.02 16.54
CA VAL A 21 2.05 18.48 16.43
C VAL A 21 1.22 19.24 15.38
N PHE A 22 1.36 20.57 15.29
CA PHE A 22 0.64 21.37 14.28
C PHE A 22 1.17 21.11 12.85
N VAL A 23 2.45 20.93 12.66
CA VAL A 23 3.06 20.60 11.36
C VAL A 23 2.71 19.16 10.93
N SER A 24 2.58 18.23 11.87
CA SER A 24 2.17 16.84 11.58
C SER A 24 0.68 16.69 11.23
N LEU A 25 -0.14 17.68 11.54
CA LEU A 25 -1.59 17.67 11.26
C LEU A 25 -1.96 18.30 9.91
N GLY A 26 -0.97 18.77 9.11
CA GLY A 26 -1.21 19.24 7.73
C GLY A 26 -2.17 20.44 7.61
N VAL A 27 -2.30 21.29 8.65
CA VAL A 27 -3.13 22.49 8.57
C VAL A 27 -2.32 23.60 7.93
N PHE A 28 -2.37 23.70 6.60
CA PHE A 28 -1.97 24.89 5.87
C PHE A 28 -3.11 25.91 5.91
N VAL A 29 -2.88 27.06 6.52
CA VAL A 29 -3.74 28.25 6.35
C VAL A 29 -3.26 28.95 5.10
N ASP A 30 -3.99 28.79 4.01
CA ASP A 30 -3.72 29.46 2.73
C ASP A 30 -4.30 30.88 2.79
N GLY A 31 -3.40 31.87 2.92
CA GLY A 31 -3.74 33.28 2.84
C GLY A 31 -3.76 33.71 1.38
N ARG A 32 -4.95 33.86 0.80
CA ARG A 32 -5.12 34.60 -0.46
C ARG A 32 -6.02 35.81 -0.25
N GLU A 33 -5.42 36.95 -0.54
CA GLU A 33 -6.08 38.24 -0.62
C GLU A 33 -7.07 38.30 -1.80
N PHE A 34 -8.17 38.99 -1.57
CA PHE A 34 -9.18 39.32 -2.58
C PHE A 34 -8.71 40.54 -3.39
N GLU A 35 -8.65 40.41 -4.70
CA GLU A 35 -8.71 41.55 -5.61
C GLU A 35 -9.96 41.52 -6.47
N HIS A 36 -10.65 42.65 -6.48
CA HIS A 36 -11.82 43.00 -7.29
C HIS A 36 -11.42 43.41 -8.71
N GLY A 37 -12.13 42.92 -9.70
CA GLY A 37 -12.05 43.44 -11.08
C GLY A 37 -13.33 43.23 -11.88
N ARG A 38 -14.03 44.31 -12.19
CA ARG A 38 -15.23 44.39 -13.05
C ARG A 38 -14.90 44.17 -14.52
N ALA A 39 -15.77 43.61 -15.34
CA ALA A 39 -16.63 44.35 -16.30
C ALA A 39 -17.18 43.47 -17.46
N PHE A 40 -18.46 43.66 -17.72
CA PHE A 40 -19.24 43.80 -18.95
C PHE A 40 -19.00 42.95 -20.20
N GLY A 41 -20.11 42.37 -20.70
CA GLY A 41 -20.33 42.08 -22.16
C GLY A 41 -21.48 41.10 -22.45
N ARG A 42 -22.65 41.66 -22.81
CA ARG A 42 -23.85 41.18 -23.57
C ARG A 42 -23.57 39.93 -24.45
N GLY A 43 -24.34 38.82 -24.45
CA GLY A 43 -25.73 38.71 -24.86
C GLY A 43 -25.83 37.78 -26.05
N SER A 44 -26.49 36.65 -25.93
CA SER A 44 -27.54 36.16 -26.86
C SER A 44 -27.92 34.71 -26.49
N SER A 45 -29.17 34.55 -26.36
CA SER A 45 -30.08 33.41 -26.43
C SER A 45 -29.51 32.06 -26.89
N LEU A 46 -29.70 31.03 -26.04
CA LEU A 46 -30.20 29.70 -26.47
C LEU A 46 -30.82 29.02 -25.21
N LYS A 47 -32.16 29.01 -25.21
CA LYS A 47 -32.96 28.15 -24.32
C LYS A 47 -32.84 26.73 -24.89
N THR A 48 -32.62 25.80 -24.00
CA THR A 48 -32.85 24.35 -24.07
C THR A 48 -31.59 23.57 -23.73
N THR A 49 -31.22 23.48 -22.46
CA THR A 49 -30.50 22.36 -21.81
C THR A 49 -30.35 22.72 -20.33
N ILE A 50 -31.44 22.83 -19.56
CA ILE A 50 -31.43 23.04 -18.12
C ILE A 50 -32.42 22.03 -17.51
N GLN A 51 -32.06 20.77 -17.48
CA GLN A 51 -32.74 19.77 -16.63
C GLN A 51 -31.85 18.58 -16.20
N THR A 52 -30.60 18.47 -16.67
CA THR A 52 -29.72 17.36 -16.25
C THR A 52 -28.53 17.78 -15.38
N THR A 53 -28.16 19.06 -15.33
CA THR A 53 -27.02 19.54 -14.56
C THR A 53 -27.30 19.74 -13.06
N THR A 54 -28.55 19.97 -12.67
CA THR A 54 -28.92 20.20 -11.26
C THR A 54 -28.89 18.94 -10.38
N SER A 55 -28.90 17.75 -10.95
CA SER A 55 -28.82 16.49 -10.18
C SER A 55 -27.38 16.08 -9.85
N GLU A 56 -26.44 16.35 -10.75
CA GLU A 56 -25.01 16.01 -10.55
C GLU A 56 -24.34 16.98 -9.60
N GLU A 57 -24.58 18.30 -9.74
CA GLU A 57 -24.09 19.30 -8.79
C GLU A 57 -24.64 19.09 -7.37
N GLY A 58 -25.91 18.72 -7.25
CA GLY A 58 -26.53 18.39 -5.96
C GLY A 58 -26.00 17.08 -5.35
N GLN A 59 -25.49 16.14 -6.13
CA GLN A 59 -24.81 14.94 -5.63
C GLN A 59 -23.38 15.25 -5.21
N GLN A 60 -22.68 16.07 -5.95
CA GLN A 60 -21.30 16.48 -5.65
C GLN A 60 -21.23 17.32 -4.39
N GLN A 61 -22.15 18.29 -4.20
CA GLN A 61 -22.27 19.06 -2.96
C GLN A 61 -22.60 18.20 -1.73
N ARG A 62 -23.45 17.17 -1.88
CA ARG A 62 -23.73 16.24 -0.78
C ARG A 62 -22.51 15.38 -0.44
N HIS A 63 -21.73 14.97 -1.44
CA HIS A 63 -20.51 14.20 -1.23
C HIS A 63 -19.45 15.04 -0.50
N GLU A 64 -19.28 16.30 -0.87
CA GLU A 64 -18.36 17.23 -0.20
C GLU A 64 -18.79 17.54 1.24
N GLN A 65 -20.10 17.71 1.48
CA GLN A 65 -20.63 17.88 2.84
C GLN A 65 -20.42 16.63 3.72
N GLN A 66 -20.56 15.44 3.15
CA GLN A 66 -20.27 14.19 3.87
C GLN A 66 -18.77 14.05 4.19
N GLN A 67 -17.89 14.40 3.27
CA GLN A 67 -16.43 14.40 3.53
C GLN A 67 -16.06 15.42 4.61
N GLN A 68 -16.62 16.61 4.58
CA GLN A 68 -16.40 17.63 5.62
C GLN A 68 -16.91 17.18 6.99
N GLN A 69 -18.06 16.51 7.06
CA GLN A 69 -18.58 15.95 8.31
C GLN A 69 -17.70 14.82 8.84
N GLN A 70 -17.20 13.93 7.99
CA GLN A 70 -16.27 12.88 8.39
C GLN A 70 -14.94 13.47 8.89
N GLN A 71 -14.41 14.49 8.23
CA GLN A 71 -13.21 15.18 8.65
C GLN A 71 -13.39 15.88 10.01
N GLN A 72 -14.56 16.51 10.25
CA GLN A 72 -14.88 17.08 11.55
C GLN A 72 -15.04 16.04 12.66
N GLN A 73 -15.57 14.86 12.36
CA GLN A 73 -15.67 13.77 13.33
C GLN A 73 -14.28 13.21 13.68
N GLN A 74 -13.39 13.07 12.69
CA GLN A 74 -11.99 12.66 12.91
C GLN A 74 -11.23 13.70 13.75
N LEU A 75 -11.43 15.00 13.50
CA LEU A 75 -10.84 16.06 14.30
C LEU A 75 -11.36 16.09 15.76
N ARG A 76 -12.64 15.79 15.97
CA ARG A 76 -13.23 15.66 17.33
C ARG A 76 -12.67 14.44 18.06
N ALA A 77 -12.54 13.29 17.37
CA ALA A 77 -11.93 12.09 17.95
C ALA A 77 -10.46 12.31 18.32
N SER A 78 -9.70 12.98 17.45
CA SER A 78 -8.30 13.36 17.70
C SER A 78 -8.15 14.35 18.86
N SER A 79 -9.06 15.31 18.99
CA SER A 79 -9.11 16.28 20.12
C SER A 79 -9.39 15.56 21.45
N LEU A 80 -10.29 14.58 21.45
CA LEU A 80 -10.61 13.79 22.65
C LEU A 80 -9.41 12.93 23.11
N LEU A 81 -8.68 12.37 22.15
CA LEU A 81 -7.44 11.62 22.41
C LEU A 81 -6.33 12.53 22.96
N LEU A 82 -6.21 13.75 22.42
CA LEU A 82 -5.24 14.75 22.94
C LEU A 82 -5.57 15.19 24.37
N THR A 83 -6.85 15.35 24.70
CA THR A 83 -7.28 15.72 26.05
C THR A 83 -6.97 14.60 27.04
N ARG A 84 -7.24 13.35 26.69
CA ARG A 84 -6.89 12.19 27.51
C ARG A 84 -5.38 11.99 27.66
N ALA A 85 -4.60 12.26 26.61
CA ALA A 85 -3.15 12.23 26.67
C ALA A 85 -2.59 13.35 27.58
N LYS A 86 -3.17 14.55 27.57
CA LYS A 86 -2.82 15.64 28.49
C LYS A 86 -3.12 15.31 29.96
N GLU A 87 -4.29 14.72 30.24
CA GLU A 87 -4.66 14.28 31.59
C GLU A 87 -3.72 13.18 32.10
N PHE A 88 -3.30 12.26 31.24
CA PHE A 88 -2.35 11.20 31.56
C PHE A 88 -0.97 11.77 31.89
N VAL A 89 -0.46 12.72 31.10
CA VAL A 89 0.83 13.40 31.35
C VAL A 89 0.80 14.19 32.64
N LEU A 90 -0.30 14.93 32.92
CA LEU A 90 -0.46 15.68 34.17
C LEU A 90 -0.54 14.76 35.41
N LYS A 91 -1.22 13.59 35.30
CA LYS A 91 -1.21 12.58 36.36
C LYS A 91 0.17 11.96 36.60
N SER A 92 0.94 11.70 35.52
CA SER A 92 2.29 11.16 35.61
C SER A 92 3.31 12.14 36.20
N LEU A 93 3.14 13.45 35.98
CA LEU A 93 3.97 14.51 36.52
C LEU A 93 3.59 14.89 37.95
N GLY A 94 2.32 14.79 38.33
CA GLY A 94 1.84 15.09 39.69
C GLY A 94 2.24 14.07 40.76
N GLY A 95 2.65 12.85 40.35
CA GLY A 95 3.07 11.78 41.28
C GLY A 95 4.50 11.93 41.84
N LYS A 96 5.30 12.89 41.39
CA LYS A 96 6.73 13.04 41.78
C LYS A 96 7.04 14.23 42.71
N LEU A 97 6.05 14.95 43.21
CA LEU A 97 6.28 16.16 44.00
C LEU A 97 6.08 16.01 45.50
N ASN A 98 6.00 14.79 46.06
CA ASN A 98 5.91 14.62 47.49
C ASN A 98 6.78 13.45 48.02
N LYS A 99 8.09 13.68 48.12
CA LYS A 99 8.96 13.08 49.14
C LYS A 99 10.26 13.86 49.19
N LYS A 100 10.37 14.75 50.17
CA LYS A 100 11.62 15.24 50.71
C LYS A 100 12.06 14.29 51.84
N GLY A 101 13.35 14.00 51.85
CA GLY A 101 13.99 13.55 53.07
C GLY A 101 15.13 12.53 52.87
N THR A 102 16.34 13.02 53.17
CA THR A 102 17.52 12.34 53.75
C THR A 102 18.50 11.61 52.84
N ASP A 103 19.64 12.24 52.74
CA ASP A 103 21.06 11.89 53.03
C ASP A 103 21.84 11.00 52.06
N LEU A 104 22.84 11.64 51.44
CA LEU A 104 24.28 11.35 51.36
C LEU A 104 24.70 9.86 51.48
N GLU A 105 25.15 9.31 50.38
CA GLU A 105 26.31 8.43 50.18
C GLU A 105 26.14 7.67 48.86
N GLU A 106 27.02 7.93 47.91
CA GLU A 106 27.62 6.92 47.02
C GLU A 106 28.10 7.51 45.71
N GLU A 107 29.35 7.87 45.69
CA GLU A 107 30.09 8.39 44.54
C GLU A 107 30.77 7.29 43.70
N GLU A 108 30.34 6.04 43.76
CA GLU A 108 31.05 4.92 43.12
C GLU A 108 30.24 4.05 42.12
N LYS A 109 29.06 4.49 41.66
CA LYS A 109 28.24 3.74 40.66
C LYS A 109 28.07 4.41 39.30
N GLU A 110 28.85 5.44 38.99
CA GLU A 110 28.67 6.22 37.74
C GLU A 110 29.32 5.61 36.48
N LYS A 111 30.00 4.47 36.59
CA LYS A 111 30.63 3.80 35.43
C LYS A 111 29.87 2.61 34.84
N GLU A 112 28.82 2.14 35.46
CA GLU A 112 28.03 1.00 34.97
C GLU A 112 26.71 1.41 34.27
N THR A 113 26.30 2.67 34.43
CA THR A 113 25.01 3.19 33.91
C THR A 113 25.04 3.62 32.43
N ARG A 114 26.21 3.58 31.78
CA ARG A 114 26.29 3.95 30.32
C ARG A 114 26.04 2.78 29.36
N ARG A 115 25.81 1.56 29.83
CA ARG A 115 25.44 0.41 28.97
C ARG A 115 23.94 0.07 28.95
N HIS A 116 23.11 0.74 29.76
CA HIS A 116 21.68 0.46 29.87
C HIS A 116 20.73 1.54 29.30
N SER A 117 21.24 2.58 28.66
CA SER A 117 20.38 3.65 28.12
C SER A 117 19.70 3.30 26.78
N SER A 118 20.05 2.16 26.14
CA SER A 118 19.38 1.68 24.92
C SER A 118 18.19 0.75 25.18
N SER A 119 18.00 0.27 26.44
CA SER A 119 16.88 -0.63 26.77
C SER A 119 15.62 0.08 27.25
N SER A 120 15.70 1.36 27.66
CA SER A 120 14.53 2.10 28.19
C SER A 120 13.53 2.54 27.14
N SER A 121 13.95 2.73 25.88
CA SER A 121 13.05 3.05 24.77
C SER A 121 12.25 1.83 24.28
N PHE A 122 12.81 0.64 24.41
CA PHE A 122 12.15 -0.62 24.05
C PHE A 122 11.03 -1.00 25.03
N THR A 123 11.26 -0.78 26.34
CA THR A 123 10.24 -1.03 27.36
C THR A 123 9.05 -0.07 27.25
N SER A 124 9.24 1.16 26.78
CA SER A 124 8.14 2.12 26.59
C SER A 124 7.24 1.76 25.40
N LEU A 125 7.79 1.22 24.32
CA LEU A 125 7.02 0.76 23.14
C LEU A 125 6.22 -0.51 23.47
N SER A 126 6.79 -1.47 24.17
CA SER A 126 6.06 -2.68 24.59
C SER A 126 4.94 -2.38 25.59
N SER A 127 5.11 -1.36 26.45
CA SER A 127 4.06 -0.91 27.37
C SER A 127 2.93 -0.15 26.66
N LEU A 128 3.23 0.61 25.60
CA LEU A 128 2.24 1.27 24.75
C LEU A 128 1.44 0.25 23.93
N VAL A 129 2.10 -0.78 23.40
CA VAL A 129 1.45 -1.91 22.71
C VAL A 129 0.58 -2.69 23.67
N SER A 130 1.06 -3.00 24.84
CA SER A 130 0.29 -3.70 25.88
C SER A 130 -0.92 -2.88 26.35
N SER A 131 -0.80 -1.54 26.42
CA SER A 131 -1.93 -0.67 26.76
C SER A 131 -2.93 -0.52 25.60
N SER A 132 -2.47 -0.51 24.35
CA SER A 132 -3.35 -0.48 23.17
C SER A 132 -4.04 -1.83 22.94
N LEU A 133 -3.39 -2.94 23.25
CA LEU A 133 -3.99 -4.28 23.22
C LEU A 133 -5.01 -4.46 24.37
N LYS A 134 -4.77 -3.88 25.54
CA LYS A 134 -5.71 -3.85 26.67
C LYS A 134 -6.94 -2.98 26.42
N ALA A 135 -6.89 -2.07 25.44
CA ALA A 135 -8.02 -1.18 25.12
C ALA A 135 -9.20 -1.85 24.38
N ILE A 136 -9.13 -3.18 24.11
CA ILE A 136 -10.29 -3.97 23.65
C ILE A 136 -10.57 -5.03 24.73
N GLU A 137 -10.90 -4.60 25.93
CA GLU A 137 -11.05 -5.54 27.06
C GLU A 137 -12.45 -6.13 27.19
N SER A 138 -13.46 -5.59 26.51
CA SER A 138 -14.80 -6.16 26.58
C SER A 138 -15.29 -6.71 25.25
N ARG A 139 -15.92 -7.90 25.28
CA ARG A 139 -16.58 -8.52 24.12
C ARG A 139 -17.65 -7.58 23.52
N ALA A 140 -18.28 -6.74 24.32
CA ALA A 140 -19.25 -5.76 23.87
C ALA A 140 -18.62 -4.65 23.02
N GLU A 141 -17.44 -4.17 23.40
CA GLU A 141 -16.70 -3.15 22.67
C GLU A 141 -16.18 -3.70 21.32
N LEU A 142 -15.65 -4.92 21.33
CA LEU A 142 -15.25 -5.62 20.11
C LEU A 142 -16.41 -5.79 19.14
N ARG A 143 -17.59 -6.21 19.64
CA ARG A 143 -18.81 -6.37 18.86
C ARG A 143 -19.27 -5.04 18.24
N GLU A 144 -19.16 -3.93 18.95
CA GLU A 144 -19.49 -2.60 18.43
C GLU A 144 -18.53 -2.19 17.32
N LYS A 145 -17.22 -2.39 17.49
CA LYS A 145 -16.21 -2.12 16.46
C LYS A 145 -16.43 -2.97 15.22
N PHE A 146 -16.71 -4.25 15.39
CA PHE A 146 -16.99 -5.16 14.28
C PHE A 146 -18.30 -4.80 13.55
N ARG A 147 -19.34 -4.43 14.28
CA ARG A 147 -20.59 -3.91 13.70
C ARG A 147 -20.35 -2.64 12.90
N HIS A 148 -19.54 -1.72 13.40
CA HIS A 148 -19.14 -0.50 12.69
C HIS A 148 -18.35 -0.84 11.40
N PHE A 149 -17.43 -1.78 11.47
CA PHE A 149 -16.71 -2.30 10.31
C PHE A 149 -17.66 -2.79 9.22
N VAL A 150 -18.59 -3.68 9.54
CA VAL A 150 -19.51 -4.28 8.58
C VAL A 150 -20.55 -3.30 8.04
N SER A 151 -21.04 -2.36 8.86
CA SER A 151 -22.19 -1.54 8.48
C SER A 151 -21.86 -0.11 8.02
N VAL A 152 -20.69 0.40 8.40
CA VAL A 152 -20.30 1.80 8.16
C VAL A 152 -19.03 1.90 7.32
N GLN A 153 -17.97 1.16 7.67
CA GLN A 153 -16.71 1.23 6.93
C GLN A 153 -16.78 0.46 5.60
N PHE A 154 -17.44 -0.71 5.60
CA PHE A 154 -17.60 -1.57 4.43
C PHE A 154 -19.07 -1.97 4.24
N PRO A 155 -19.95 -1.02 3.88
CA PRO A 155 -21.39 -1.24 3.82
C PRO A 155 -21.82 -2.29 2.80
N GLU A 156 -20.98 -2.61 1.82
CA GLU A 156 -21.18 -3.70 0.86
C GLU A 156 -21.23 -5.07 1.54
N LYS A 157 -20.53 -5.24 2.67
CA LYS A 157 -20.55 -6.49 3.47
C LYS A 157 -21.86 -6.68 4.25
N LYS A 158 -22.62 -5.61 4.50
CA LYS A 158 -23.80 -5.65 5.36
C LYS A 158 -24.79 -6.75 4.96
N LYS A 159 -25.14 -6.84 3.68
CA LYS A 159 -26.08 -7.87 3.17
C LYS A 159 -25.57 -9.29 3.34
N GLU A 160 -24.27 -9.50 3.26
CA GLU A 160 -23.63 -10.79 3.52
C GLU A 160 -23.79 -11.17 4.98
N TYR A 161 -23.49 -10.22 5.89
CA TYR A 161 -23.54 -10.44 7.33
C TYR A 161 -24.97 -10.56 7.90
N GLU A 162 -25.98 -9.98 7.25
CA GLU A 162 -27.40 -10.17 7.58
C GLU A 162 -27.88 -11.62 7.36
N ARG A 163 -27.14 -12.41 6.56
CA ARG A 163 -27.46 -13.82 6.26
C ARG A 163 -26.67 -14.82 7.09
N LYS A 164 -25.65 -14.37 7.81
CA LYS A 164 -24.80 -15.24 8.64
C LYS A 164 -25.52 -15.65 9.92
N THR A 165 -25.24 -16.85 10.39
CA THR A 165 -25.63 -17.31 11.71
C THR A 165 -24.88 -16.53 12.79
N GLU A 166 -25.37 -16.54 14.03
CA GLU A 166 -24.68 -15.91 15.17
C GLU A 166 -23.29 -16.54 15.38
N GLU A 167 -23.14 -17.84 15.18
CA GLU A 167 -21.84 -18.54 15.28
C GLU A 167 -20.85 -18.05 14.23
N GLU A 168 -21.29 -17.91 12.98
CA GLU A 168 -20.46 -17.36 11.91
C GLU A 168 -20.09 -15.90 12.16
N TYR A 169 -21.02 -15.09 12.69
CA TYR A 169 -20.77 -13.71 13.04
C TYR A 169 -19.71 -13.60 14.14
N GLU A 170 -19.82 -14.40 15.20
CA GLU A 170 -18.85 -14.45 16.29
C GLU A 170 -17.47 -14.90 15.79
N LYS A 171 -17.41 -15.95 14.94
CA LYS A 171 -16.14 -16.38 14.31
C LYS A 171 -15.47 -15.26 13.53
N ARG A 172 -16.22 -14.50 12.72
CA ARG A 172 -15.69 -13.37 11.96
C ARG A 172 -15.21 -12.22 12.84
N MET A 173 -15.92 -11.96 13.92
CA MET A 173 -15.53 -10.97 14.91
C MET A 173 -14.22 -11.35 15.63
N GLU A 174 -14.00 -12.62 15.92
CA GLU A 174 -12.74 -13.12 16.47
C GLU A 174 -11.57 -12.96 15.48
N ILE A 175 -11.78 -13.30 14.19
CA ILE A 175 -10.79 -13.06 13.13
C ILE A 175 -10.46 -11.57 13.02
N PHE A 176 -11.46 -10.70 13.05
CA PHE A 176 -11.28 -9.25 13.06
C PHE A 176 -10.42 -8.79 14.24
N HIS A 177 -10.64 -9.34 15.42
CA HIS A 177 -9.86 -9.04 16.62
C HIS A 177 -8.38 -9.47 16.47
N GLU A 178 -8.14 -10.67 15.96
CA GLU A 178 -6.78 -11.15 15.70
C GLU A 178 -6.06 -10.30 14.65
N ASN A 179 -6.74 -9.90 13.58
CA ASN A 179 -6.19 -9.02 12.59
C ASN A 179 -5.87 -7.62 13.14
N TRP A 180 -6.64 -7.15 14.14
CA TRP A 180 -6.33 -5.91 14.85
C TRP A 180 -4.99 -6.00 15.60
N LYS A 181 -4.75 -7.11 16.30
CA LYS A 181 -3.47 -7.36 16.98
C LYS A 181 -2.31 -7.42 15.99
N ARG A 182 -2.49 -8.17 14.89
CA ARG A 182 -1.48 -8.26 13.82
C ARG A 182 -1.17 -6.92 13.19
N ALA A 183 -2.16 -6.06 12.98
CA ALA A 183 -1.94 -4.73 12.43
C ALA A 183 -1.00 -3.89 13.32
N ILE A 184 -1.16 -3.96 14.64
CA ILE A 184 -0.28 -3.30 15.60
C ILE A 184 1.15 -3.87 15.54
N GLU A 185 1.27 -5.19 15.52
CA GLU A 185 2.57 -5.88 15.42
C GLU A 185 3.30 -5.54 14.13
N ARG A 186 2.59 -5.50 13.00
CA ARG A 186 3.11 -5.11 11.69
C ARG A 186 3.59 -3.65 11.68
N GLU A 187 2.84 -2.72 12.26
CA GLU A 187 3.26 -1.31 12.37
C GLU A 187 4.55 -1.16 13.20
N ILE A 188 4.71 -1.95 14.26
CA ILE A 188 5.92 -1.96 15.07
C ILE A 188 7.11 -2.51 14.29
N ASP A 189 6.90 -3.59 13.55
CA ASP A 189 7.94 -4.21 12.73
C ASP A 189 8.40 -3.29 11.60
N ASP A 190 7.47 -2.66 10.91
CA ASP A 190 7.76 -1.64 9.90
C ASP A 190 8.63 -0.50 10.45
N ARG A 191 8.32 -0.01 11.64
CA ARG A 191 9.12 1.02 12.32
C ARG A 191 10.53 0.54 12.65
N LYS A 192 10.71 -0.73 13.03
CA LYS A 192 12.04 -1.33 13.24
C LYS A 192 12.85 -1.38 11.95
N GLY A 193 12.20 -1.64 10.83
CA GLY A 193 12.79 -1.60 9.49
C GLY A 193 13.09 -0.19 8.96
N GLY A 194 12.66 0.86 9.68
CA GLY A 194 12.80 2.27 9.30
C GLY A 194 11.62 2.82 8.52
N GLY A 195 10.51 2.09 8.42
CA GLY A 195 9.30 2.48 7.73
C GLY A 195 8.43 3.50 8.47
N SER A 196 7.47 4.06 7.75
CA SER A 196 6.42 4.95 8.26
C SER A 196 5.02 4.35 8.08
N ALA A 197 4.93 3.10 7.61
CA ALA A 197 3.66 2.48 7.31
C ALA A 197 2.70 2.49 8.51
N LYS A 198 1.43 2.64 8.15
CA LYS A 198 0.29 2.51 9.04
C LYS A 198 -0.45 1.24 8.69
N HIS A 199 -0.78 0.48 9.71
CA HIS A 199 -1.60 -0.70 9.60
C HIS A 199 -2.91 -0.49 10.36
N GLY A 200 -4.01 -0.94 9.77
CA GLY A 200 -5.35 -0.72 10.31
C GLY A 200 -6.40 -1.53 9.58
N VAL A 201 -7.64 -1.14 9.80
CA VAL A 201 -8.82 -1.83 9.25
C VAL A 201 -8.87 -1.64 7.74
N THR A 202 -8.82 -2.77 7.01
CA THR A 202 -9.04 -2.86 5.56
C THR A 202 -10.23 -3.75 5.27
N LYS A 203 -10.67 -3.82 4.02
CA LYS A 203 -11.75 -4.73 3.60
C LYS A 203 -11.48 -6.22 3.89
N PHE A 204 -10.26 -6.56 4.30
CA PHE A 204 -9.80 -7.93 4.59
C PHE A 204 -9.75 -8.27 6.08
N PHE A 205 -10.22 -7.39 6.97
CA PHE A 205 -10.08 -7.60 8.41
C PHE A 205 -10.97 -8.73 8.98
N ASP A 206 -11.94 -9.20 8.23
CA ASP A 206 -12.77 -10.36 8.54
C ASP A 206 -12.30 -11.67 7.87
N PHE A 207 -11.16 -11.64 7.19
CA PHE A 207 -10.51 -12.83 6.62
C PHE A 207 -9.34 -13.29 7.50
N SER A 208 -9.23 -14.60 7.76
CA SER A 208 -7.99 -15.16 8.32
C SER A 208 -6.84 -15.01 7.30
N GLU A 209 -5.59 -15.24 7.73
CA GLU A 209 -4.46 -15.19 6.79
C GLU A 209 -4.55 -16.29 5.72
N GLU A 210 -5.07 -17.47 6.09
CA GLU A 210 -5.31 -18.58 5.17
C GLU A 210 -6.38 -18.22 4.14
N GLU A 211 -7.54 -17.74 4.60
CA GLU A 211 -8.65 -17.32 3.73
C GLU A 211 -8.24 -16.18 2.79
N PHE A 212 -7.47 -15.21 3.31
CA PHE A 212 -6.94 -14.11 2.51
C PHE A 212 -5.97 -14.63 1.42
N ARG A 213 -5.08 -15.56 1.78
CA ARG A 213 -4.15 -16.18 0.85
C ARG A 213 -4.89 -16.97 -0.24
N GLU A 214 -5.83 -17.82 0.15
CA GLU A 214 -6.58 -18.66 -0.78
C GLU A 214 -7.44 -17.87 -1.77
N GLN A 215 -8.00 -16.74 -1.36
CA GLN A 215 -8.99 -16.01 -2.14
C GLN A 215 -8.41 -14.82 -2.93
N TYR A 216 -7.29 -14.25 -2.50
CA TYR A 216 -6.76 -13.02 -3.08
C TYR A 216 -5.32 -13.14 -3.57
N LEU A 217 -4.60 -14.20 -3.21
CA LEU A 217 -3.22 -14.39 -3.61
C LEU A 217 -3.16 -15.57 -4.61
N GLY A 218 -2.49 -15.37 -5.73
CA GLY A 218 -2.49 -16.36 -6.82
C GLY A 218 -1.18 -16.33 -7.61
N LEU A 219 -0.07 -15.88 -7.01
CA LEU A 219 1.22 -16.03 -7.63
C LEU A 219 1.78 -17.42 -7.33
N LEU A 220 2.12 -18.17 -8.37
CA LEU A 220 2.73 -19.49 -8.21
C LEU A 220 4.15 -19.35 -7.68
N SER A 221 4.54 -20.29 -6.80
CA SER A 221 5.89 -20.28 -6.22
C SER A 221 6.94 -20.57 -7.28
N THR A 222 7.90 -19.67 -7.39
CA THR A 222 9.09 -19.85 -8.25
C THR A 222 10.29 -20.39 -7.49
N SER A 223 10.09 -20.92 -6.27
CA SER A 223 11.17 -21.47 -5.45
C SER A 223 11.82 -22.67 -6.16
N THR A 224 12.87 -22.40 -6.92
CA THR A 224 13.58 -23.38 -7.72
C THR A 224 14.96 -23.61 -7.14
N SER A 225 15.13 -24.77 -6.55
CA SER A 225 16.47 -25.32 -6.23
C SER A 225 17.10 -26.05 -7.43
N SER A 226 16.40 -26.16 -8.57
CA SER A 226 16.89 -26.89 -9.74
C SER A 226 17.76 -26.02 -10.68
N SER A 227 18.78 -26.64 -11.27
CA SER A 227 19.66 -25.99 -12.27
C SER A 227 18.91 -25.59 -13.55
N ALA A 228 17.85 -26.32 -13.91
CA ALA A 228 17.04 -26.10 -15.11
C ALA A 228 16.32 -24.74 -15.07
N SER A 229 15.76 -24.33 -13.92
CA SER A 229 15.12 -23.03 -13.79
C SER A 229 16.07 -21.84 -13.98
N LYS A 230 17.35 -22.04 -13.75
CA LYS A 230 18.39 -21.00 -13.99
C LYS A 230 18.62 -20.76 -15.48
N ASP A 231 18.40 -21.73 -16.33
CA ASP A 231 18.68 -21.60 -17.77
C ASP A 231 17.51 -20.94 -18.52
N ALA A 232 16.25 -21.15 -18.12
CA ALA A 232 15.10 -20.40 -18.65
C ALA A 232 15.19 -18.92 -18.30
N PHE A 233 15.54 -18.60 -17.05
CA PHE A 233 15.80 -17.21 -16.63
C PHE A 233 16.94 -16.57 -17.44
N ARG A 234 17.97 -17.30 -17.81
CA ARG A 234 19.13 -16.76 -18.58
C ARG A 234 18.77 -16.37 -20.00
N LYS A 235 17.86 -17.09 -20.66
CA LYS A 235 17.48 -16.82 -22.06
C LYS A 235 16.81 -15.46 -22.25
N HIS A 236 16.07 -14.98 -21.25
CA HIS A 236 15.35 -13.71 -21.26
C HIS A 236 15.90 -12.74 -20.21
N GLN A 237 17.14 -12.86 -19.79
CA GLN A 237 17.71 -11.98 -18.78
C GLN A 237 18.17 -10.66 -19.41
N MET A 238 17.76 -9.55 -18.80
CA MET A 238 18.21 -8.21 -19.17
C MET A 238 19.74 -8.10 -19.03
N GLU A 239 20.38 -7.51 -20.01
CA GLU A 239 21.77 -7.09 -19.88
C GLU A 239 21.92 -6.05 -18.78
N ALA A 240 23.01 -6.15 -18.01
CA ALA A 240 23.27 -5.17 -16.96
C ALA A 240 23.46 -3.79 -17.59
N PRO A 241 22.79 -2.74 -17.07
CA PRO A 241 22.99 -1.37 -17.53
C PRO A 241 24.44 -0.92 -17.28
N SER A 242 24.94 -0.01 -18.10
CA SER A 242 26.23 0.61 -17.89
C SER A 242 26.23 1.55 -16.68
N ASP A 243 27.39 1.81 -16.09
CA ASP A 243 27.53 2.77 -14.99
C ASP A 243 27.02 4.16 -15.42
N GLU A 244 27.25 4.56 -16.67
CA GLU A 244 26.77 5.82 -17.25
C GLU A 244 25.23 5.88 -17.28
N ASP A 245 24.53 4.78 -17.58
CA ASP A 245 23.07 4.72 -17.55
C ASP A 245 22.53 4.80 -16.14
N LEU A 246 23.24 4.20 -15.17
CA LEU A 246 22.85 4.25 -13.76
C LEU A 246 23.03 5.64 -13.16
N GLU A 247 24.10 6.38 -13.53
CA GLU A 247 24.34 7.75 -13.07
C GLU A 247 23.28 8.75 -13.58
N LYS A 248 22.65 8.46 -14.72
CA LYS A 248 21.60 9.28 -15.32
C LYS A 248 20.22 9.06 -14.72
N LEU A 249 20.05 8.09 -13.80
CA LEU A 249 18.76 7.80 -13.20
C LEU A 249 18.23 8.99 -12.39
N PRO A 250 16.97 9.41 -12.62
CA PRO A 250 16.37 10.47 -11.82
C PRO A 250 16.16 10.00 -10.38
N GLN A 251 16.24 10.92 -9.41
CA GLN A 251 15.99 10.65 -7.99
C GLN A 251 14.55 10.23 -7.69
N TYR A 252 13.61 10.67 -8.55
CA TYR A 252 12.18 10.38 -8.47
C TYR A 252 11.65 10.04 -9.85
N TYR A 253 10.84 9.00 -9.95
CA TYR A 253 10.19 8.63 -11.19
C TYR A 253 8.81 8.04 -10.96
N ASP A 254 7.80 8.47 -11.70
CA ASP A 254 6.42 8.01 -11.56
C ASP A 254 5.70 7.97 -12.91
N TRP A 255 5.36 6.80 -13.38
CA TRP A 255 4.64 6.58 -14.60
C TRP A 255 3.17 7.03 -14.54
N ARG A 256 2.59 7.15 -13.34
CA ARG A 256 1.23 7.70 -13.16
C ARG A 256 1.17 9.15 -13.60
N ALA A 257 2.13 9.95 -13.16
CA ALA A 257 2.24 11.35 -13.54
C ALA A 257 2.54 11.56 -15.03
N ARG A 258 3.04 10.50 -15.70
CA ARG A 258 3.36 10.50 -17.14
C ARG A 258 2.22 9.94 -18.01
N GLY A 259 1.12 9.48 -17.40
CA GLY A 259 -0.05 8.97 -18.11
C GLY A 259 0.08 7.53 -18.64
N ALA A 260 1.05 6.75 -18.15
CA ALA A 260 1.32 5.37 -18.60
C ALA A 260 0.66 4.29 -17.72
N VAL A 261 -0.16 4.67 -16.74
CA VAL A 261 -0.78 3.75 -15.78
C VAL A 261 -2.29 3.90 -15.83
N THR A 262 -3.01 2.81 -16.10
CA THR A 262 -4.47 2.76 -16.07
C THR A 262 -5.00 2.91 -14.63
N PRO A 263 -6.28 3.27 -14.42
CA PRO A 263 -6.90 3.28 -13.10
C PRO A 263 -6.71 1.95 -12.35
N VAL A 264 -6.74 2.01 -11.03
CA VAL A 264 -6.68 0.81 -10.18
C VAL A 264 -7.92 -0.04 -10.41
N LYS A 265 -7.71 -1.34 -10.65
CA LYS A 265 -8.75 -2.36 -10.86
C LYS A 265 -8.95 -3.21 -9.59
N ASP A 266 -9.99 -4.05 -9.56
CA ASP A 266 -10.26 -4.97 -8.44
C ASP A 266 -10.42 -6.40 -8.96
N GLN A 267 -9.53 -7.30 -8.53
CA GLN A 267 -9.55 -8.72 -8.88
C GLN A 267 -10.68 -9.51 -8.20
N GLY A 268 -11.32 -8.95 -7.17
CA GLY A 268 -12.32 -9.68 -6.39
C GLY A 268 -11.75 -10.90 -5.69
N GLN A 269 -12.60 -11.87 -5.39
CA GLN A 269 -12.23 -13.15 -4.76
C GLN A 269 -11.78 -14.16 -5.83
N CYS A 270 -10.63 -13.91 -6.44
CA CYS A 270 -10.01 -14.73 -7.48
C CYS A 270 -8.50 -14.54 -7.40
N GLY A 271 -7.73 -15.61 -7.37
CA GLY A 271 -6.26 -15.59 -7.36
C GLY A 271 -5.64 -15.17 -8.70
N SER A 272 -6.17 -14.10 -9.32
CA SER A 272 -5.80 -13.60 -10.66
C SER A 272 -4.80 -12.45 -10.63
N CYS A 273 -4.16 -12.15 -9.52
CA CYS A 273 -3.20 -11.04 -9.39
C CYS A 273 -2.10 -11.03 -10.47
N TRP A 274 -1.69 -12.22 -10.92
CA TRP A 274 -0.72 -12.41 -11.99
C TRP A 274 -1.17 -11.80 -13.32
N THR A 275 -2.49 -11.83 -13.65
CA THR A 275 -3.02 -11.23 -14.88
C THR A 275 -3.00 -9.70 -14.80
N PHE A 276 -3.35 -9.10 -13.64
CA PHE A 276 -3.32 -7.64 -13.43
C PHE A 276 -1.91 -7.08 -13.44
N SER A 277 -0.95 -7.81 -12.86
CA SER A 277 0.46 -7.46 -12.89
C SER A 277 0.99 -7.45 -14.32
N THR A 278 0.63 -8.45 -15.13
CA THR A 278 1.02 -8.59 -16.54
C THR A 278 0.40 -7.52 -17.41
N THR A 279 -0.95 -7.36 -17.36
CA THR A 279 -1.64 -6.36 -18.18
C THR A 279 -1.12 -4.96 -17.90
N GLY A 280 -0.89 -4.61 -16.63
CA GLY A 280 -0.35 -3.31 -16.25
C GLY A 280 1.04 -3.01 -16.83
N ALA A 281 1.92 -4.00 -16.90
CA ALA A 281 3.24 -3.85 -17.53
C ALA A 281 3.11 -3.61 -19.05
N ILE A 282 2.22 -4.33 -19.70
CA ILE A 282 2.00 -4.20 -21.16
C ILE A 282 1.27 -2.91 -21.50
N GLU A 283 0.29 -2.47 -20.69
CA GLU A 283 -0.38 -1.17 -20.83
C GLU A 283 0.64 -0.02 -20.85
N GLY A 284 1.62 -0.08 -19.93
CA GLY A 284 2.71 0.89 -19.85
C GLY A 284 3.68 0.82 -21.03
N ALA A 285 4.13 -0.37 -21.42
CA ALA A 285 5.01 -0.58 -22.57
C ALA A 285 4.34 -0.12 -23.89
N ASN A 286 3.04 -0.41 -24.05
CA ASN A 286 2.26 0.07 -25.19
C ASN A 286 2.14 1.59 -25.21
N PHE A 287 1.93 2.22 -24.05
CA PHE A 287 1.91 3.68 -23.94
C PHE A 287 3.23 4.30 -24.34
N ILE A 288 4.35 3.76 -23.92
CA ILE A 288 5.68 4.25 -24.28
C ILE A 288 5.89 4.18 -25.79
N LYS A 289 5.52 3.07 -26.43
CA LYS A 289 5.66 2.89 -27.88
C LYS A 289 4.71 3.76 -28.71
N THR A 290 3.44 3.86 -28.29
CA THR A 290 2.37 4.41 -29.13
C THR A 290 1.84 5.77 -28.70
N GLY A 291 2.14 6.20 -27.49
CA GLY A 291 1.54 7.38 -26.84
C GLY A 291 0.07 7.16 -26.43
N LYS A 292 -0.46 5.93 -26.53
CA LYS A 292 -1.87 5.62 -26.22
C LYS A 292 -1.96 4.65 -25.04
N LEU A 293 -2.61 5.09 -23.97
CA LEU A 293 -2.94 4.22 -22.85
C LEU A 293 -4.21 3.42 -23.18
N VAL A 294 -4.11 2.09 -23.16
CA VAL A 294 -5.22 1.17 -23.47
C VAL A 294 -5.36 0.20 -22.30
N SER A 295 -6.57 0.13 -21.72
CA SER A 295 -6.85 -0.88 -20.69
C SER A 295 -7.05 -2.25 -21.33
N LEU A 296 -6.28 -3.25 -20.86
CA LEU A 296 -6.21 -4.60 -21.40
C LEU A 296 -7.02 -5.58 -20.57
N SER A 297 -7.41 -6.70 -21.19
CA SER A 297 -8.25 -7.73 -20.59
C SER A 297 -7.45 -8.69 -19.73
N GLU A 298 -7.65 -8.65 -18.43
CA GLU A 298 -7.22 -9.69 -17.50
C GLU A 298 -8.02 -10.99 -17.70
N GLN A 299 -9.28 -10.86 -18.10
CA GLN A 299 -10.15 -12.02 -18.34
C GLN A 299 -9.63 -12.91 -19.46
N GLN A 300 -9.07 -12.35 -20.54
CA GLN A 300 -8.49 -13.14 -21.60
C GLN A 300 -7.37 -14.06 -21.09
N LEU A 301 -6.46 -13.54 -20.26
CA LEU A 301 -5.44 -14.36 -19.64
C LEU A 301 -6.06 -15.41 -18.72
N LEU A 302 -7.04 -15.02 -17.92
CA LEU A 302 -7.70 -15.90 -16.97
C LEU A 302 -8.35 -17.11 -17.63
N ASP A 303 -8.97 -16.93 -18.79
CA ASP A 303 -9.73 -17.95 -19.51
C ASP A 303 -8.87 -18.76 -20.48
N CYS A 304 -7.88 -18.13 -21.10
CA CYS A 304 -7.18 -18.68 -22.26
C CYS A 304 -5.76 -19.17 -21.94
N ASP A 305 -5.10 -18.58 -20.95
CA ASP A 305 -3.73 -18.93 -20.64
C ASP A 305 -3.67 -20.18 -19.75
N VAL A 306 -2.99 -21.19 -20.28
CA VAL A 306 -2.67 -22.45 -19.61
C VAL A 306 -1.18 -22.77 -19.73
N GLY A 307 -0.37 -21.73 -20.05
CA GLY A 307 1.08 -21.83 -20.23
C GLY A 307 1.76 -22.36 -18.97
N CYS A 308 2.81 -23.11 -19.16
CA CYS A 308 3.62 -23.66 -18.07
C CYS A 308 5.05 -23.14 -18.17
N ALA A 309 5.63 -22.75 -17.06
CA ALA A 309 7.07 -22.51 -17.00
C ALA A 309 7.81 -23.84 -17.19
N PRO A 310 8.61 -24.00 -18.26
CA PRO A 310 9.14 -25.31 -18.66
C PRO A 310 10.06 -25.92 -17.60
N ASP A 311 10.67 -25.11 -16.78
CA ASP A 311 11.70 -25.50 -15.83
C ASP A 311 11.23 -25.46 -14.36
N ILE A 312 9.94 -25.17 -14.12
CA ILE A 312 9.35 -25.10 -12.78
C ILE A 312 8.21 -26.10 -12.67
N PRO A 313 8.37 -27.19 -11.91
CA PRO A 313 7.31 -28.17 -11.74
C PRO A 313 6.01 -27.55 -11.21
N ASN A 314 4.88 -27.89 -11.81
CA ASN A 314 3.54 -27.40 -11.43
C ASN A 314 3.32 -25.88 -11.55
N ALA A 315 4.15 -25.17 -12.30
CA ALA A 315 4.00 -23.73 -12.54
C ALA A 315 3.26 -23.47 -13.86
N CYS A 316 2.04 -24.00 -13.99
CA CYS A 316 1.14 -23.73 -15.10
C CYS A 316 0.04 -22.76 -14.68
N ASP A 317 -0.29 -21.84 -15.56
CA ASP A 317 -1.34 -20.86 -15.32
C ASP A 317 -2.72 -21.53 -15.27
N SER A 318 -3.49 -21.24 -14.25
CA SER A 318 -4.73 -21.95 -13.94
C SER A 318 -5.84 -21.02 -13.46
N GLY A 319 -6.06 -19.91 -14.18
CA GLY A 319 -7.14 -18.97 -13.88
C GLY A 319 -7.07 -18.41 -12.45
N CYS A 320 -8.16 -18.56 -11.68
CA CYS A 320 -8.20 -18.12 -10.29
C CYS A 320 -7.34 -18.94 -9.31
N ASN A 321 -6.80 -20.09 -9.75
CA ASN A 321 -5.90 -20.91 -8.93
C ASN A 321 -4.45 -20.42 -8.99
N GLY A 322 -4.18 -19.40 -9.80
CA GLY A 322 -2.88 -18.75 -9.88
C GLY A 322 -2.19 -18.90 -11.23
N GLY A 323 -1.08 -18.19 -11.36
CA GLY A 323 -0.25 -18.15 -12.55
C GLY A 323 1.04 -17.37 -12.35
N LEU A 324 1.81 -17.22 -13.44
CA LEU A 324 3.06 -16.47 -13.49
C LEU A 324 2.99 -15.38 -14.56
N PRO A 325 3.37 -14.14 -14.25
CA PRO A 325 3.47 -13.07 -15.24
C PRO A 325 4.36 -13.39 -16.44
N SER A 326 5.43 -14.19 -16.26
CA SER A 326 6.30 -14.63 -17.35
C SER A 326 5.60 -15.54 -18.34
N ASN A 327 4.79 -16.50 -17.86
CA ASN A 327 4.00 -17.38 -18.72
C ASN A 327 2.96 -16.55 -19.50
N ALA A 328 2.29 -15.63 -18.80
CA ALA A 328 1.33 -14.73 -19.42
C ALA A 328 1.96 -13.85 -20.52
N MET A 329 3.18 -13.35 -20.31
CA MET A 329 3.89 -12.60 -21.35
C MET A 329 4.28 -13.49 -22.54
N GLU A 330 4.69 -14.74 -22.30
CA GLU A 330 4.94 -15.70 -23.38
C GLU A 330 3.66 -15.98 -24.17
N TYR A 331 2.54 -16.26 -23.48
CA TYR A 331 1.23 -16.40 -24.12
C TYR A 331 0.91 -15.21 -25.04
N ILE A 332 1.16 -13.98 -24.59
CA ILE A 332 0.84 -12.76 -25.36
C ILE A 332 1.72 -12.64 -26.59
N VAL A 333 3.00 -12.99 -26.49
CA VAL A 333 3.92 -13.01 -27.64
C VAL A 333 3.48 -14.04 -28.66
N GLU A 334 3.16 -15.26 -28.23
CA GLU A 334 2.76 -16.38 -29.11
C GLU A 334 1.39 -16.15 -29.77
N HIS A 335 0.44 -15.58 -29.04
CA HIS A 335 -0.93 -15.37 -29.53
C HIS A 335 -1.15 -14.02 -30.21
N GLY A 336 -0.15 -13.15 -30.24
CA GLY A 336 -0.16 -11.88 -30.97
C GLY A 336 -0.89 -10.76 -30.28
N GLY A 337 -1.05 -10.83 -28.94
CA GLY A 337 -1.51 -9.72 -28.09
C GLY A 337 -2.72 -10.03 -27.22
N LEU A 338 -3.21 -8.97 -26.56
CA LEU A 338 -4.41 -8.98 -25.70
C LEU A 338 -5.50 -8.08 -26.25
N ASP A 339 -6.74 -8.50 -26.06
CA ASP A 339 -7.93 -7.69 -26.29
C ASP A 339 -8.05 -6.55 -25.26
N THR A 340 -8.85 -5.53 -25.58
CA THR A 340 -9.14 -4.46 -24.62
C THR A 340 -10.04 -4.98 -23.49
N GLU A 341 -9.90 -4.42 -22.29
CA GLU A 341 -10.81 -4.65 -21.17
C GLU A 341 -12.28 -4.43 -21.55
N LYS A 342 -12.55 -3.44 -22.38
CA LYS A 342 -13.90 -3.13 -22.86
C LYS A 342 -14.51 -4.25 -23.71
N SER A 343 -13.72 -4.93 -24.53
CA SER A 343 -14.20 -5.99 -25.44
C SER A 343 -14.23 -7.37 -24.77
N TYR A 344 -13.40 -7.56 -23.73
CA TYR A 344 -13.34 -8.80 -22.99
C TYR A 344 -13.26 -8.49 -21.48
N PRO A 345 -14.38 -8.06 -20.87
CA PRO A 345 -14.36 -7.50 -19.51
C PRO A 345 -14.14 -8.54 -18.43
N TYR A 346 -13.46 -8.13 -17.35
CA TYR A 346 -13.15 -8.94 -16.19
C TYR A 346 -14.39 -9.34 -15.39
N LYS A 347 -14.43 -10.62 -14.92
CA LYS A 347 -15.60 -11.21 -14.24
C LYS A 347 -15.29 -11.79 -12.85
N ALA A 348 -14.03 -11.83 -12.44
CA ALA A 348 -13.55 -12.43 -11.20
C ALA A 348 -13.82 -13.96 -11.08
N TYR A 349 -13.97 -14.66 -12.19
CA TYR A 349 -13.99 -16.12 -12.28
C TYR A 349 -13.53 -16.56 -13.68
N LYS A 350 -12.96 -17.75 -13.79
CA LYS A 350 -12.55 -18.34 -15.07
C LYS A 350 -13.79 -18.85 -15.82
N GLU A 351 -13.93 -18.46 -17.08
CA GLU A 351 -14.92 -19.05 -17.99
C GLU A 351 -14.36 -20.34 -18.63
N ASP A 352 -15.24 -21.27 -19.01
CA ASP A 352 -14.84 -22.52 -19.66
C ASP A 352 -14.41 -22.32 -21.11
N THR A 353 -14.77 -21.18 -21.72
CA THR A 353 -14.53 -20.89 -23.12
C THR A 353 -13.61 -19.68 -23.29
N CYS A 354 -12.47 -19.89 -23.93
CA CYS A 354 -11.59 -18.82 -24.37
C CYS A 354 -12.20 -18.11 -25.60
N ARG A 355 -12.39 -16.79 -25.48
CA ARG A 355 -12.92 -15.92 -26.53
C ARG A 355 -11.86 -14.97 -27.10
N ALA A 356 -10.57 -15.34 -26.97
CA ALA A 356 -9.48 -14.55 -27.55
C ALA A 356 -9.67 -14.35 -29.05
N LYS A 357 -9.38 -13.13 -29.54
CA LYS A 357 -9.56 -12.70 -30.94
C LYS A 357 -11.02 -12.46 -31.38
N GLU A 358 -12.00 -12.70 -30.55
CA GLU A 358 -13.38 -12.25 -30.79
C GLU A 358 -13.56 -10.78 -30.43
N GLY A 359 -12.70 -10.26 -29.55
CA GLY A 359 -12.69 -8.89 -29.09
C GLY A 359 -11.87 -7.94 -29.99
N LYS A 360 -11.59 -6.78 -29.45
CA LYS A 360 -10.76 -5.78 -30.11
C LYS A 360 -9.34 -5.83 -29.56
N LEU A 361 -8.38 -6.15 -30.40
CA LEU A 361 -6.96 -6.11 -30.04
C LEU A 361 -6.58 -4.76 -29.42
N GLY A 362 -6.07 -4.80 -28.20
CA GLY A 362 -5.67 -3.66 -27.40
C GLY A 362 -4.19 -3.33 -27.53
N ALA A 363 -3.33 -4.33 -27.29
CA ALA A 363 -1.88 -4.19 -27.38
C ALA A 363 -1.18 -5.52 -27.66
N THR A 364 0.05 -5.42 -28.15
CA THR A 364 0.99 -6.53 -28.34
C THR A 364 2.32 -6.18 -27.68
N ILE A 365 3.15 -7.19 -27.40
CA ILE A 365 4.56 -7.02 -27.07
C ILE A 365 5.41 -7.87 -28.01
N SER A 366 6.64 -7.45 -28.26
CA SER A 366 7.60 -8.20 -29.09
C SER A 366 8.30 -9.30 -28.31
N ASN A 367 8.54 -9.06 -27.02
CA ASN A 367 9.26 -9.98 -26.12
C ASN A 367 9.05 -9.52 -24.65
N TYR A 368 9.71 -10.19 -23.73
CA TYR A 368 9.82 -9.80 -22.33
C TYR A 368 11.21 -10.13 -21.79
N THR A 369 11.57 -9.53 -20.65
CA THR A 369 12.89 -9.78 -20.03
C THR A 369 12.80 -9.87 -18.52
N PHE A 370 13.59 -10.75 -17.92
CA PHE A 370 13.78 -10.80 -16.48
C PHE A 370 14.81 -9.75 -16.06
N VAL A 371 14.42 -8.93 -15.10
CA VAL A 371 15.32 -7.96 -14.46
C VAL A 371 15.95 -8.63 -13.24
N GLY A 372 17.25 -8.53 -13.12
CA GLY A 372 17.98 -9.12 -11.99
C GLY A 372 17.61 -8.50 -10.64
N LYS A 373 18.09 -9.11 -9.56
CA LYS A 373 17.76 -8.74 -8.17
C LYS A 373 18.32 -7.38 -7.69
N ASN A 374 19.12 -6.70 -8.50
CA ASN A 374 19.66 -5.39 -8.16
C ASN A 374 18.59 -4.31 -8.33
N GLU A 375 18.20 -3.67 -7.25
CA GLU A 375 17.11 -2.68 -7.27
C GLU A 375 17.47 -1.39 -8.03
N THR A 376 18.75 -1.08 -8.21
CA THR A 376 19.18 0.00 -9.11
C THR A 376 18.97 -0.38 -10.58
N HIS A 377 19.24 -1.65 -10.94
CA HIS A 377 18.92 -2.16 -12.29
C HIS A 377 17.41 -2.19 -12.53
N MET A 378 16.61 -2.49 -11.49
CA MET A 378 15.14 -2.39 -11.56
C MET A 378 14.69 -0.94 -11.82
N ALA A 379 15.32 0.04 -11.17
CA ALA A 379 15.01 1.46 -11.42
C ALA A 379 15.34 1.85 -12.88
N HIS A 380 16.46 1.38 -13.42
CA HIS A 380 16.81 1.56 -14.82
C HIS A 380 15.78 0.90 -15.76
N ALA A 381 15.42 -0.35 -15.49
CA ALA A 381 14.41 -1.07 -16.28
C ALA A 381 13.05 -0.38 -16.25
N LEU A 382 12.62 0.11 -15.08
CA LEU A 382 11.39 0.89 -14.92
C LEU A 382 11.40 2.15 -15.79
N VAL A 383 12.48 2.90 -15.79
CA VAL A 383 12.60 4.13 -16.60
C VAL A 383 12.64 3.81 -18.10
N LYS A 384 13.34 2.74 -18.48
CA LYS A 384 13.58 2.37 -19.89
C LYS A 384 12.38 1.66 -20.53
N TYR A 385 11.80 0.67 -19.85
CA TYR A 385 10.80 -0.22 -20.43
C TYR A 385 9.37 0.06 -19.96
N GLY A 386 9.18 0.81 -18.87
CA GLY A 386 7.88 1.08 -18.29
C GLY A 386 7.63 0.36 -16.98
N PRO A 387 6.37 0.34 -16.49
CA PRO A 387 5.97 -0.37 -15.29
C PRO A 387 6.42 -1.83 -15.28
N LEU A 388 6.90 -2.31 -14.12
CA LEU A 388 7.46 -3.65 -13.97
C LEU A 388 6.49 -4.58 -13.26
N SER A 389 6.23 -5.74 -13.85
CA SER A 389 5.49 -6.83 -13.19
C SER A 389 6.41 -7.52 -12.19
N ILE A 390 5.98 -7.63 -10.92
CA ILE A 390 6.78 -8.24 -9.86
C ILE A 390 5.97 -9.21 -9.00
N GLY A 391 6.69 -10.14 -8.37
CA GLY A 391 6.18 -10.93 -7.25
C GLY A 391 6.52 -10.29 -5.91
N ILE A 392 5.63 -10.42 -4.93
CA ILE A 392 5.82 -9.96 -3.56
C ILE A 392 5.21 -10.96 -2.57
N ASN A 393 5.71 -11.00 -1.33
CA ASN A 393 4.99 -11.60 -0.21
C ASN A 393 3.97 -10.60 0.33
N ALA A 394 2.68 -10.88 0.15
CA ALA A 394 1.61 -9.95 0.47
C ALA A 394 1.04 -10.09 1.89
N ALA A 395 1.61 -10.93 2.75
CA ALA A 395 1.11 -11.12 4.11
C ALA A 395 0.96 -9.80 4.89
N TRP A 396 1.90 -8.86 4.70
CA TRP A 396 1.89 -7.54 5.35
C TRP A 396 0.89 -6.55 4.73
N MET A 397 0.49 -6.79 3.50
CA MET A 397 -0.40 -5.90 2.76
C MET A 397 -1.86 -6.01 3.22
N GLN A 398 -2.27 -7.13 3.85
CA GLN A 398 -3.64 -7.35 4.32
C GLN A 398 -4.17 -6.20 5.19
N SER A 399 -3.33 -5.61 6.04
CA SER A 399 -3.69 -4.54 6.98
C SER A 399 -3.11 -3.16 6.65
N TYR A 400 -2.45 -3.01 5.51
CA TYR A 400 -1.82 -1.75 5.12
C TYR A 400 -2.85 -0.68 4.75
N VAL A 401 -2.67 0.53 5.30
CA VAL A 401 -3.54 1.69 5.02
C VAL A 401 -2.79 2.91 4.49
N GLY A 402 -1.46 2.96 4.61
CA GLY A 402 -0.65 4.04 4.04
C GLY A 402 0.75 4.16 4.64
N GLY A 403 1.58 5.04 4.08
CA GLY A 403 2.97 5.26 4.49
C GLY A 403 3.95 4.33 3.77
N VAL A 404 5.25 4.45 4.05
CA VAL A 404 6.29 3.57 3.48
C VAL A 404 6.49 2.36 4.38
N ALA A 405 6.17 1.17 3.87
CA ALA A 405 6.34 -0.09 4.56
C ALA A 405 7.78 -0.59 4.42
N CYS A 406 8.42 -0.92 5.55
CA CYS A 406 9.76 -1.50 5.59
C CYS A 406 9.74 -2.74 6.51
N PRO A 407 8.93 -3.76 6.23
CA PRO A 407 8.75 -4.89 7.12
C PRO A 407 10.05 -5.66 7.31
N TRP A 408 10.48 -5.75 8.58
CA TRP A 408 11.73 -6.43 8.95
C TRP A 408 11.62 -7.95 8.88
N LEU A 409 10.46 -8.48 9.28
CA LEU A 409 10.22 -9.93 9.41
C LEU A 409 9.55 -10.55 8.16
N CYS A 410 9.29 -9.78 7.11
CA CYS A 410 8.64 -10.29 5.91
C CYS A 410 9.53 -11.32 5.18
N ASN A 411 8.97 -12.51 4.91
CA ASN A 411 9.70 -13.55 4.19
C ASN A 411 9.90 -13.17 2.71
N LYS A 412 11.15 -13.02 2.31
CA LYS A 412 11.53 -12.59 0.97
C LYS A 412 11.39 -13.69 -0.11
N ASP A 413 11.37 -14.95 0.31
CA ASP A 413 11.37 -16.09 -0.61
C ASP A 413 9.98 -16.66 -0.85
N ALA A 414 9.00 -16.33 -0.02
CA ALA A 414 7.63 -16.80 -0.14
C ALA A 414 6.77 -15.79 -0.91
N LEU A 415 7.02 -15.66 -2.22
CA LEU A 415 6.21 -14.81 -3.09
C LEU A 415 4.84 -15.46 -3.31
N ASP A 416 3.77 -14.72 -3.12
CA ASP A 416 2.39 -15.21 -3.21
C ASP A 416 1.43 -14.25 -3.94
N HIS A 417 1.92 -13.07 -4.36
CA HIS A 417 1.11 -12.04 -4.99
C HIS A 417 1.82 -11.33 -6.13
N GLY A 418 1.13 -11.15 -7.27
CA GLY A 418 1.61 -10.41 -8.43
C GLY A 418 1.15 -8.95 -8.36
N VAL A 419 2.08 -8.00 -8.45
CA VAL A 419 1.81 -6.54 -8.40
C VAL A 419 2.66 -5.79 -9.42
N LEU A 420 2.45 -4.48 -9.56
CA LEU A 420 3.10 -3.66 -10.57
C LEU A 420 3.88 -2.51 -9.95
N ILE A 421 5.21 -2.47 -10.12
CA ILE A 421 5.98 -1.26 -9.79
C ILE A 421 5.73 -0.21 -10.87
N VAL A 422 5.27 0.97 -10.45
CA VAL A 422 4.95 2.10 -11.34
C VAL A 422 5.84 3.32 -11.12
N GLY A 423 6.64 3.33 -10.05
CA GLY A 423 7.50 4.45 -9.72
C GLY A 423 8.38 4.18 -8.52
N TYR A 424 9.23 5.14 -8.22
CA TYR A 424 10.06 5.20 -7.02
C TYR A 424 10.32 6.65 -6.60
N GLY A 425 10.67 6.82 -5.32
CA GLY A 425 11.00 8.12 -4.76
C GLY A 425 11.65 8.00 -3.40
N GLU A 426 11.74 9.11 -2.68
CA GLU A 426 12.27 9.19 -1.33
C GLU A 426 11.25 9.87 -0.42
N GLU A 427 10.93 9.27 0.72
CA GLU A 427 10.12 9.91 1.74
C GLU A 427 10.95 10.93 2.53
N GLY A 428 10.37 12.11 2.77
CA GLY A 428 11.03 13.20 3.48
C GLY A 428 11.42 12.85 4.93
N PHE A 429 12.17 13.75 5.53
CA PHE A 429 12.73 13.66 6.87
C PHE A 429 11.65 13.37 7.92
N ALA A 430 11.72 12.24 8.61
CA ALA A 430 10.94 11.98 9.81
C ALA A 430 11.78 12.27 11.05
N PRO A 431 11.21 12.81 12.16
CA PRO A 431 11.97 13.18 13.34
C PRO A 431 12.78 12.04 13.99
N ALA A 432 12.40 10.79 13.70
CA ALA A 432 13.10 9.59 14.17
C ALA A 432 14.12 9.04 13.16
N ARG A 433 14.26 9.64 11.99
CA ARG A 433 15.18 9.23 10.92
C ARG A 433 16.12 10.36 10.56
N LEU A 434 17.41 10.06 10.54
CA LEU A 434 18.45 11.01 10.11
C LEU A 434 18.67 11.04 8.59
N HIS A 435 17.93 10.21 7.81
CA HIS A 435 18.05 10.10 6.35
C HIS A 435 16.67 9.95 5.71
N LYS A 436 16.59 10.22 4.41
CA LYS A 436 15.43 9.93 3.59
C LYS A 436 15.32 8.43 3.35
N GLU A 437 14.09 7.90 3.30
CA GLU A 437 13.84 6.49 3.01
C GLU A 437 13.44 6.33 1.54
N PRO A 438 14.24 5.66 0.71
CA PRO A 438 13.86 5.36 -0.66
C PRO A 438 12.76 4.31 -0.69
N TYR A 439 11.80 4.46 -1.62
CA TYR A 439 10.66 3.56 -1.74
C TYR A 439 10.27 3.29 -3.20
N TRP A 440 9.65 2.12 -3.40
CA TRP A 440 8.90 1.78 -4.59
C TRP A 440 7.43 2.18 -4.45
N VAL A 441 6.83 2.63 -5.55
CA VAL A 441 5.38 2.80 -5.70
C VAL A 441 4.83 1.61 -6.44
N ILE A 442 3.96 0.85 -5.80
CA ILE A 442 3.37 -0.38 -6.32
C ILE A 442 1.87 -0.16 -6.54
N LYS A 443 1.40 -0.40 -7.75
CA LYS A 443 -0.03 -0.51 -8.08
C LYS A 443 -0.50 -1.91 -7.73
N ASN A 444 -1.56 -2.00 -6.93
CA ASN A 444 -2.21 -3.25 -6.56
C ASN A 444 -3.54 -3.44 -7.31
N SER A 445 -4.15 -4.61 -7.16
CA SER A 445 -5.38 -5.03 -7.83
C SER A 445 -6.52 -5.32 -6.85
N TRP A 446 -6.60 -4.57 -5.74
CA TRP A 446 -7.65 -4.73 -4.71
C TRP A 446 -8.60 -3.53 -4.63
N GLY A 447 -8.75 -2.77 -5.72
CA GLY A 447 -9.59 -1.59 -5.79
C GLY A 447 -9.01 -0.36 -5.08
N MET A 448 -9.59 0.81 -5.37
CA MET A 448 -9.14 2.10 -4.82
C MET A 448 -9.39 2.25 -3.31
N GLY A 449 -10.28 1.46 -2.73
CA GLY A 449 -10.59 1.50 -1.30
C GLY A 449 -9.54 0.84 -0.39
N TRP A 450 -8.48 0.27 -0.97
CA TRP A 450 -7.39 -0.36 -0.23
C TRP A 450 -6.11 0.50 -0.32
N GLY A 451 -5.34 0.54 0.79
CA GLY A 451 -4.06 1.23 0.84
C GLY A 451 -4.15 2.73 0.52
N GLU A 452 -3.18 3.24 -0.21
CA GLU A 452 -3.16 4.62 -0.71
C GLU A 452 -3.85 4.70 -2.08
N GLU A 453 -5.18 4.73 -2.10
CA GLU A 453 -6.00 4.72 -3.33
C GLU A 453 -5.68 3.55 -4.27
N GLY A 454 -5.43 2.37 -3.69
CA GLY A 454 -5.06 1.15 -4.41
C GLY A 454 -3.56 0.96 -4.60
N TYR A 455 -2.74 1.86 -4.07
CA TYR A 455 -1.27 1.78 -4.14
C TYR A 455 -0.65 1.39 -2.81
N TYR A 456 0.55 0.81 -2.90
CA TYR A 456 1.40 0.41 -1.80
C TYR A 456 2.78 1.04 -1.96
N ARG A 457 3.34 1.60 -0.89
CA ARG A 457 4.73 2.06 -0.88
C ARG A 457 5.58 1.14 0.00
N ILE A 458 6.66 0.63 -0.54
CA ILE A 458 7.57 -0.26 0.17
C ILE A 458 9.01 0.22 0.03
N CYS A 459 9.80 0.06 1.09
CA CYS A 459 11.22 0.43 1.09
C CYS A 459 11.97 -0.18 -0.09
N LYS A 460 12.76 0.66 -0.76
CA LYS A 460 13.67 0.33 -1.84
C LYS A 460 15.08 0.00 -1.28
N ASP A 461 15.86 -0.75 -2.04
CA ASP A 461 17.26 -1.13 -1.76
C ASP A 461 17.43 -2.08 -0.55
N LYS A 462 16.34 -2.74 -0.12
CA LYS A 462 16.34 -3.71 0.99
C LYS A 462 15.81 -5.09 0.59
N GLY A 463 15.24 -5.24 -0.59
CA GLY A 463 14.58 -6.48 -1.06
C GLY A 463 13.43 -6.90 -0.14
N ASN A 464 12.73 -5.94 0.48
CA ASN A 464 11.68 -6.21 1.44
C ASN A 464 10.55 -7.02 0.80
N CYS A 465 10.05 -8.04 1.51
CA CYS A 465 9.02 -8.96 1.02
C CYS A 465 9.32 -9.59 -0.36
N GLY A 466 10.58 -9.59 -0.78
CA GLY A 466 11.02 -10.21 -2.03
C GLY A 466 10.69 -9.44 -3.30
N VAL A 467 10.45 -8.11 -3.22
CA VAL A 467 10.10 -7.25 -4.36
C VAL A 467 11.06 -7.35 -5.55
N ASN A 468 12.29 -7.81 -5.31
CA ASN A 468 13.35 -7.96 -6.30
C ASN A 468 13.63 -9.43 -6.69
N ASN A 469 12.85 -10.39 -6.21
CA ASN A 469 13.11 -11.82 -6.46
C ASN A 469 12.49 -12.32 -7.78
N MET A 470 11.38 -11.71 -8.22
CA MET A 470 10.75 -11.98 -9.51
C MET A 470 10.33 -10.67 -10.14
N VAL A 471 11.05 -10.21 -11.14
CA VAL A 471 10.83 -8.94 -11.84
C VAL A 471 10.86 -9.17 -13.33
N VAL A 472 9.78 -8.79 -14.02
CA VAL A 472 9.62 -8.98 -15.47
C VAL A 472 9.23 -7.65 -16.12
N ALA A 473 9.90 -7.29 -17.19
CA ALA A 473 9.60 -6.14 -18.03
C ALA A 473 9.05 -6.59 -19.39
N ALA A 474 7.98 -5.96 -19.85
CA ALA A 474 7.47 -6.13 -21.20
C ALA A 474 8.33 -5.32 -22.20
N LEU A 475 8.68 -5.94 -23.33
CA LEU A 475 9.45 -5.30 -24.38
C LEU A 475 8.57 -5.05 -25.61
N ASN A 476 8.72 -3.86 -26.18
CA ASN A 476 7.91 -3.45 -27.33
C ASN A 476 8.81 -2.74 -28.36
N GLU A 477 9.86 -3.48 -28.78
CA GLU A 477 10.84 -3.01 -29.78
C GLU A 477 10.26 -2.97 -31.20
#